data_cbe7ab87d21d72330f2b436f72c9680d
#
_entry.id   cbe7ab87d21d72330f2b436f72c9680d
#
_cell.length_a   1.000
_cell.length_b   1.000
_cell.length_c   1.000
_cell.angle_alpha   90.00
_cell.angle_beta   90.00
_cell.angle_gamma   90.00
#
_symmetry.space_group_name_H-M   'P 1'
#
loop_
_entity.id
_entity.type
_entity.pdbx_description
1 polymer ?
#
loop_
_entity_poly.entity_id
_entity_poly.type
_entity_poly.pdbx_seq_one_letter_code
_entity_poly.pdbx_strand_id
1 'polypeptide(L)'
;MHLTGRLYGVLCLLATLLGFSLTPSAQAADGVSTTAASEATTSSTLLAQLQKMQSAAQHLNYSGSFVYQQAAQMRSSRVTHVVAGKSELEKLELLDGKPREFVRDNEDVASYDPDQRIVRREKRVTRDTFPAIVDARPEDLARFYRLQSDGDERVAGRNCQVIVLVPRDKLRYGYRFCADQATGLLLRGQTLDGRGEVIEQIAFTQIDIGGIDRARVSPTYKDTRGWRIEKAAMVPADLSAWQITPPPGFRKIQQVRRVISDSGEAGAAPAQNRPAEREVLQIVFSDGLAAISVFIEPGSQGREEGTIQQGAMNILGRRQGDYWLTVVGEVPAAAIRQVANSIELKSK
;
A
#
# COMPACT_ATOMS: atom_id res chain seq x y z
N MET A 1 -0.13 -58.00 1.43
CA MET A 1 -1.35 -58.70 1.90
C MET A 1 -2.51 -57.84 1.49
N HIS A 2 -3.08 -58.13 0.38
CA HIS A 2 -4.34 -58.87 0.16
C HIS A 2 -5.55 -58.07 0.66
N LEU A 3 -6.62 -57.90 0.01
CA LEU A 3 -7.20 -58.27 -1.31
C LEU A 3 -8.60 -57.65 -1.34
N THR A 4 -9.02 -57.18 -2.52
CA THR A 4 -10.25 -57.59 -3.21
C THR A 4 -11.58 -57.17 -2.54
N GLY A 5 -12.58 -56.80 -3.24
CA GLY A 5 -12.98 -56.88 -4.64
C GLY A 5 -14.42 -56.47 -4.78
N ARG A 6 -14.79 -56.06 -5.98
CA ARG A 6 -15.83 -56.64 -6.86
C ARG A 6 -17.29 -56.55 -6.35
N LEU A 7 -18.31 -56.44 -7.13
CA LEU A 7 -18.60 -56.38 -8.58
C LEU A 7 -20.13 -56.32 -8.77
N TYR A 8 -20.62 -55.89 -9.94
CA TYR A 8 -21.87 -56.24 -10.67
C TYR A 8 -23.19 -55.59 -10.20
N GLY A 9 -24.07 -55.27 -11.06
CA GLY A 9 -24.40 -55.57 -12.47
C GLY A 9 -25.67 -54.77 -12.86
N VAL A 10 -25.76 -54.30 -14.00
CA VAL A 10 -26.32 -54.85 -15.26
C VAL A 10 -27.80 -55.16 -15.20
N LEU A 11 -28.57 -54.54 -16.03
CA LEU A 11 -29.52 -55.05 -17.06
C LEU A 11 -30.78 -54.18 -17.20
N CYS A 12 -30.94 -53.49 -18.28
CA CYS A 12 -31.66 -53.79 -19.55
C CYS A 12 -33.11 -53.38 -19.64
N LEU A 13 -33.33 -52.57 -20.65
CA LEU A 13 -34.33 -52.65 -21.73
C LEU A 13 -35.83 -52.43 -21.43
N LEU A 14 -36.42 -51.41 -22.01
CA LEU A 14 -37.27 -51.58 -23.21
C LEU A 14 -37.83 -50.26 -23.69
N ALA A 15 -37.80 -50.10 -25.01
CA ALA A 15 -38.30 -48.99 -25.76
C ALA A 15 -39.83 -48.97 -25.88
N THR A 16 -40.47 -47.79 -25.90
CA THR A 16 -41.67 -47.56 -26.67
C THR A 16 -41.63 -46.18 -27.28
N LEU A 17 -41.62 -46.17 -28.58
CA LEU A 17 -41.83 -45.02 -29.49
C LEU A 17 -43.27 -44.52 -29.36
N LEU A 18 -43.44 -43.24 -29.05
CA LEU A 18 -44.63 -42.48 -29.45
C LEU A 18 -44.16 -41.07 -29.79
N GLY A 19 -44.30 -40.72 -31.07
CA GLY A 19 -43.98 -39.43 -31.60
C GLY A 19 -44.89 -38.32 -31.05
N PHE A 20 -44.28 -37.20 -30.75
CA PHE A 20 -45.01 -35.93 -30.57
C PHE A 20 -44.22 -34.80 -31.24
N SER A 21 -44.96 -34.05 -32.00
CA SER A 21 -44.57 -32.98 -32.87
C SER A 21 -43.73 -31.90 -32.21
N LEU A 22 -42.60 -31.53 -32.82
CA LEU A 22 -41.79 -30.38 -32.47
C LEU A 22 -42.47 -29.08 -32.94
N THR A 23 -42.89 -28.25 -32.02
CA THR A 23 -43.02 -26.80 -32.23
C THR A 23 -41.78 -26.14 -31.65
N PRO A 24 -41.04 -25.32 -32.40
CA PRO A 24 -39.94 -24.57 -31.81
C PRO A 24 -40.50 -23.35 -31.05
N SER A 25 -40.56 -23.41 -29.74
CA SER A 25 -40.70 -22.20 -28.90
C SER A 25 -39.38 -21.48 -28.90
N ALA A 26 -39.31 -20.38 -29.62
CA ALA A 26 -38.24 -19.41 -29.40
C ALA A 26 -38.37 -18.79 -28.02
N GLN A 27 -37.57 -19.27 -27.07
CA GLN A 27 -37.26 -18.59 -25.85
C GLN A 27 -35.80 -18.14 -25.91
N ALA A 28 -35.63 -16.94 -26.41
CA ALA A 28 -34.35 -16.29 -26.48
C ALA A 28 -34.34 -15.09 -25.50
N ALA A 29 -33.29 -15.03 -24.74
CA ALA A 29 -32.61 -13.82 -24.32
C ALA A 29 -33.21 -12.96 -23.19
N ASP A 30 -33.51 -13.52 -22.00
CA ASP A 30 -33.65 -12.70 -20.80
C ASP A 30 -32.57 -12.94 -19.72
N GLY A 31 -31.65 -13.91 -19.92
CA GLY A 31 -30.62 -14.27 -18.94
C GLY A 31 -29.39 -13.34 -18.89
N VAL A 32 -29.14 -12.57 -19.95
CA VAL A 32 -27.90 -11.75 -20.04
C VAL A 32 -28.07 -10.38 -19.36
N SER A 33 -29.28 -9.83 -19.33
CA SER A 33 -29.54 -8.52 -18.71
C SER A 33 -29.50 -8.55 -17.18
N THR A 34 -29.93 -9.64 -16.56
CA THR A 34 -30.00 -9.76 -15.09
C THR A 34 -28.61 -9.96 -14.46
N THR A 35 -27.70 -10.68 -15.09
CA THR A 35 -26.33 -10.86 -14.59
C THR A 35 -25.53 -9.56 -14.67
N ALA A 36 -25.61 -8.83 -15.76
CA ALA A 36 -24.90 -7.56 -15.92
C ALA A 36 -25.41 -6.48 -14.92
N ALA A 37 -26.71 -6.43 -14.67
CA ALA A 37 -27.28 -5.52 -13.69
C ALA A 37 -26.87 -5.88 -12.23
N SER A 38 -26.77 -7.16 -11.91
CA SER A 38 -26.32 -7.63 -10.58
C SER A 38 -24.83 -7.35 -10.36
N GLU A 39 -23.98 -7.56 -11.36
CA GLU A 39 -22.56 -7.25 -11.29
C GLU A 39 -22.29 -5.74 -11.16
N ALA A 40 -23.04 -4.92 -11.89
CA ALA A 40 -22.93 -3.46 -11.80
C ALA A 40 -23.35 -2.95 -10.41
N THR A 41 -24.43 -3.48 -9.83
CA THR A 41 -24.90 -3.13 -8.48
C THR A 41 -23.87 -3.55 -7.43
N THR A 42 -23.32 -4.75 -7.53
CA THR A 42 -22.27 -5.22 -6.61
C THR A 42 -21.03 -4.34 -6.70
N SER A 43 -20.59 -3.98 -7.90
CA SER A 43 -19.43 -3.12 -8.10
C SER A 43 -19.64 -1.72 -7.51
N SER A 44 -20.80 -1.11 -7.69
CA SER A 44 -21.11 0.21 -7.12
C SER A 44 -21.12 0.20 -5.59
N THR A 45 -21.64 -0.88 -4.98
CA THR A 45 -21.64 -1.06 -3.52
C THR A 45 -20.20 -1.16 -2.99
N LEU A 46 -19.32 -1.93 -3.64
CA LEU A 46 -17.93 -2.08 -3.22
C LEU A 46 -17.14 -0.76 -3.38
N LEU A 47 -17.41 0.01 -4.43
CA LEU A 47 -16.85 1.34 -4.59
C LEU A 47 -17.27 2.29 -3.45
N ALA A 48 -18.55 2.30 -3.08
CA ALA A 48 -19.05 3.08 -1.96
C ALA A 48 -18.39 2.67 -0.62
N GLN A 49 -18.10 1.38 -0.44
CA GLN A 49 -17.37 0.90 0.73
C GLN A 49 -15.91 1.37 0.77
N LEU A 50 -15.21 1.38 -0.37
CA LEU A 50 -13.85 1.95 -0.44
C LEU A 50 -13.86 3.46 -0.14
N GLN A 51 -14.87 4.20 -0.62
CA GLN A 51 -15.05 5.61 -0.28
C GLN A 51 -15.30 5.81 1.23
N LYS A 52 -16.17 4.97 1.82
CA LYS A 52 -16.43 4.98 3.26
C LYS A 52 -15.15 4.71 4.05
N MET A 53 -14.34 3.74 3.62
CA MET A 53 -13.06 3.39 4.26
C MET A 53 -12.08 4.56 4.21
N GLN A 54 -11.91 5.20 3.06
CA GLN A 54 -11.06 6.37 2.90
C GLN A 54 -11.55 7.54 3.78
N SER A 55 -12.85 7.83 3.76
CA SER A 55 -13.44 8.88 4.59
C SER A 55 -13.28 8.60 6.08
N ALA A 56 -13.47 7.35 6.51
CA ALA A 56 -13.32 6.95 7.90
C ALA A 56 -11.89 7.20 8.42
N ALA A 57 -10.88 6.84 7.64
CA ALA A 57 -9.48 7.05 8.01
C ALA A 57 -9.12 8.54 8.18
N GLN A 58 -9.77 9.43 7.41
CA GLN A 58 -9.48 10.87 7.41
C GLN A 58 -10.30 11.68 8.42
N HIS A 59 -11.50 11.20 8.80
CA HIS A 59 -12.44 12.02 9.57
C HIS A 59 -12.80 11.45 10.95
N LEU A 60 -12.45 10.20 11.23
CA LEU A 60 -12.73 9.62 12.55
C LEU A 60 -11.58 9.88 13.51
N ASN A 61 -11.92 10.06 14.79
CA ASN A 61 -10.95 9.96 15.85
C ASN A 61 -10.80 8.49 16.23
N TYR A 62 -9.59 7.98 16.26
CA TYR A 62 -9.29 6.60 16.66
C TYR A 62 -7.93 6.48 17.31
N SER A 63 -7.75 5.44 18.12
CA SER A 63 -6.45 5.08 18.67
C SER A 63 -6.39 3.57 18.83
N GLY A 64 -5.30 2.95 18.38
CA GLY A 64 -5.15 1.50 18.44
C GLY A 64 -3.72 1.03 18.26
N SER A 65 -3.46 -0.18 18.74
CA SER A 65 -2.22 -0.90 18.47
C SER A 65 -2.46 -1.85 17.30
N PHE A 66 -1.46 -1.93 16.42
CA PHE A 66 -1.49 -2.80 15.26
C PHE A 66 -0.16 -3.52 15.08
N VAL A 67 -0.20 -4.63 14.36
CA VAL A 67 0.97 -5.40 13.97
C VAL A 67 1.14 -5.31 12.46
N TYR A 68 2.35 -5.00 12.04
CA TYR A 68 2.80 -5.15 10.66
C TYR A 68 3.61 -6.43 10.56
N GLN A 69 3.23 -7.31 9.63
CA GLN A 69 3.89 -8.57 9.34
C GLN A 69 4.38 -8.58 7.90
N GLN A 70 5.67 -8.89 7.74
CA GLN A 70 6.32 -9.05 6.46
C GLN A 70 7.22 -10.29 6.53
N ALA A 71 6.87 -11.34 5.81
CA ALA A 71 7.51 -12.66 5.92
C ALA A 71 7.55 -13.13 7.40
N ALA A 72 8.74 -13.42 7.93
CA ALA A 72 8.92 -13.84 9.33
C ALA A 72 9.08 -12.66 10.31
N GLN A 73 9.08 -11.42 9.83
CA GLN A 73 9.24 -10.25 10.70
C GLN A 73 7.88 -9.70 11.12
N MET A 74 7.76 -9.37 12.39
CA MET A 74 6.60 -8.71 12.97
C MET A 74 7.05 -7.47 13.73
N ARG A 75 6.27 -6.40 13.63
CA ARG A 75 6.50 -5.14 14.36
C ARG A 75 5.18 -4.60 14.86
N SER A 76 5.16 -4.22 16.13
CA SER A 76 4.00 -3.62 16.77
C SER A 76 4.15 -2.10 16.79
N SER A 77 3.06 -1.42 16.52
CA SER A 77 2.99 0.04 16.56
C SER A 77 1.66 0.49 17.15
N ARG A 78 1.62 1.73 17.59
CA ARG A 78 0.38 2.40 18.01
C ARG A 78 0.17 3.62 17.15
N VAL A 79 -1.05 3.77 16.63
CA VAL A 79 -1.49 5.00 15.97
C VAL A 79 -2.57 5.66 16.83
N THR A 80 -2.51 6.99 16.90
CA THR A 80 -3.58 7.83 17.43
C THR A 80 -3.86 8.92 16.43
N HIS A 81 -5.12 9.06 16.03
CA HIS A 81 -5.57 10.04 15.04
C HIS A 81 -6.72 10.86 15.62
N VAL A 82 -6.61 12.19 15.49
CA VAL A 82 -7.61 13.14 16.00
C VAL A 82 -7.83 14.24 14.98
N VAL A 83 -9.09 14.47 14.63
CA VAL A 83 -9.53 15.60 13.83
C VAL A 83 -10.04 16.69 14.77
N ALA A 84 -9.45 17.87 14.70
CA ALA A 84 -9.78 19.03 15.53
C ALA A 84 -10.01 20.29 14.66
N GLY A 85 -11.25 20.56 14.33
CA GLY A 85 -11.62 21.62 13.41
C GLY A 85 -11.07 21.35 12.00
N LYS A 86 -10.10 22.16 11.55
CA LYS A 86 -9.43 21.99 10.25
C LYS A 86 -8.09 21.24 10.34
N SER A 87 -7.65 20.87 11.56
CA SER A 87 -6.40 20.17 11.78
C SER A 87 -6.63 18.69 11.89
N GLU A 88 -5.82 17.93 11.19
CA GLU A 88 -5.68 16.48 11.27
C GLU A 88 -4.36 16.16 11.97
N LEU A 89 -4.47 15.59 13.16
CA LEU A 89 -3.35 15.27 14.04
C LEU A 89 -3.18 13.77 14.13
N GLU A 90 -1.95 13.29 13.98
CA GLU A 90 -1.63 11.86 14.08
C GLU A 90 -0.34 11.66 14.87
N LYS A 91 -0.32 10.62 15.67
CA LYS A 91 0.87 10.13 16.33
C LYS A 91 1.03 8.65 16.06
N LEU A 92 2.19 8.26 15.54
CA LEU A 92 2.62 6.88 15.35
C LEU A 92 3.79 6.58 16.28
N GLU A 93 3.68 5.54 17.09
CA GLU A 93 4.70 5.09 18.02
C GLU A 93 5.13 3.66 17.68
N LEU A 94 6.42 3.40 17.49
CA LEU A 94 6.94 2.04 17.40
C LEU A 94 6.99 1.46 18.82
N LEU A 95 6.39 0.29 19.01
CA LEU A 95 6.32 -0.38 20.32
C LEU A 95 7.42 -1.43 20.49
N ASP A 96 8.04 -1.85 19.39
CA ASP A 96 9.13 -2.84 19.38
C ASP A 96 10.44 -2.21 18.91
N GLY A 97 11.56 -2.73 19.40
CA GLY A 97 12.89 -2.33 18.99
C GLY A 97 13.31 -0.96 19.54
N LYS A 98 14.00 -0.17 18.71
CA LYS A 98 14.42 1.18 19.12
C LYS A 98 13.22 2.11 19.14
N PRO A 99 13.06 2.91 20.19
CA PRO A 99 11.93 3.82 20.31
C PRO A 99 11.97 4.86 19.17
N ARG A 100 10.84 5.00 18.51
CA ARG A 100 10.61 5.98 17.45
C ARG A 100 9.19 6.50 17.57
N GLU A 101 9.04 7.78 17.33
CA GLU A 101 7.75 8.45 17.33
C GLU A 101 7.66 9.39 16.15
N PHE A 102 6.52 9.39 15.48
CA PHE A 102 6.18 10.30 14.39
C PHE A 102 4.94 11.06 14.81
N VAL A 103 5.02 12.38 14.77
CA VAL A 103 3.88 13.26 15.05
C VAL A 103 3.60 14.10 13.81
N ARG A 104 2.37 14.02 13.33
CA ARG A 104 1.90 14.76 12.16
C ARG A 104 0.86 15.80 12.58
N ASP A 105 1.00 17.00 12.05
CA ASP A 105 -0.01 18.06 12.08
C ASP A 105 -0.24 18.50 10.64
N ASN A 106 -1.33 18.06 10.05
CA ASN A 106 -1.63 18.20 8.62
C ASN A 106 -0.49 17.65 7.74
N GLU A 107 0.26 18.50 7.05
CA GLU A 107 1.39 18.13 6.20
C GLU A 107 2.73 18.10 6.95
N ASP A 108 2.81 18.73 8.12
CA ASP A 108 4.05 18.82 8.89
C ASP A 108 4.26 17.54 9.72
N VAL A 109 5.36 16.86 9.50
CA VAL A 109 5.75 15.64 10.22
C VAL A 109 7.04 15.87 10.99
N ALA A 110 7.01 15.54 12.28
CA ALA A 110 8.19 15.48 13.12
C ALA A 110 8.46 14.02 13.53
N SER A 111 9.63 13.48 13.21
CA SER A 111 10.08 12.19 13.69
C SER A 111 11.11 12.35 14.81
N TYR A 112 10.93 11.62 15.90
CA TYR A 112 11.77 11.67 17.09
C TYR A 112 12.59 10.38 17.20
N ASP A 113 13.91 10.56 17.30
CA ASP A 113 14.88 9.51 17.59
C ASP A 113 15.54 9.81 18.95
N PRO A 114 15.05 9.25 20.05
CA PRO A 114 15.58 9.55 21.36
C PRO A 114 16.99 8.98 21.58
N ASP A 115 17.34 7.85 20.97
CA ASP A 115 18.66 7.22 21.08
C ASP A 115 19.76 8.11 20.49
N GLN A 116 19.45 8.73 19.35
CA GLN A 116 20.37 9.64 18.66
C GLN A 116 20.18 11.10 19.08
N ARG A 117 19.14 11.42 19.84
CA ARG A 117 18.71 12.79 20.18
C ARG A 117 18.52 13.65 18.92
N ILE A 118 17.74 13.14 17.98
CA ILE A 118 17.45 13.82 16.70
C ILE A 118 15.94 14.02 16.58
N VAL A 119 15.54 15.22 16.15
CA VAL A 119 14.21 15.50 15.62
C VAL A 119 14.35 15.84 14.17
N ARG A 120 13.73 15.05 13.27
CA ARG A 120 13.63 15.40 11.85
C ARG A 120 12.26 15.99 11.57
N ARG A 121 12.26 17.10 10.88
CA ARG A 121 11.03 17.78 10.44
C ARG A 121 10.99 17.79 8.92
N GLU A 122 9.88 17.33 8.37
CA GLU A 122 9.64 17.30 6.92
C GLU A 122 8.19 17.64 6.61
N LYS A 123 7.93 18.05 5.37
CA LYS A 123 6.56 18.12 4.86
C LYS A 123 6.23 16.85 4.11
N ARG A 124 5.11 16.24 4.45
CA ARG A 124 4.61 15.04 3.79
C ARG A 124 3.44 15.39 2.89
N VAL A 125 3.48 14.88 1.67
CA VAL A 125 2.46 15.16 0.66
C VAL A 125 1.46 14.01 0.52
N THR A 126 1.84 12.79 0.93
CA THR A 126 1.02 11.58 0.82
C THR A 126 0.43 11.17 2.17
N ARG A 127 -0.82 10.66 2.15
CA ARG A 127 -1.56 10.17 3.33
C ARG A 127 -1.69 8.64 3.32
N ASP A 128 -0.70 7.96 2.80
CA ASP A 128 -0.66 6.53 2.52
C ASP A 128 -0.18 5.69 3.71
N THR A 129 -0.51 6.10 4.93
CA THR A 129 -0.20 5.34 6.15
C THR A 129 -1.43 4.61 6.66
N PHE A 130 -1.24 3.38 7.13
CA PHE A 130 -2.33 2.62 7.76
C PHE A 130 -2.98 3.41 8.91
N PRO A 131 -4.31 3.48 8.97
CA PRO A 131 -5.31 2.82 8.12
C PRO A 131 -5.70 3.58 6.84
N ALA A 132 -5.07 4.71 6.51
CA ALA A 132 -5.38 5.55 5.35
C ALA A 132 -4.56 5.15 4.11
N ILE A 133 -4.61 3.88 3.71
CA ILE A 133 -3.81 3.33 2.60
C ILE A 133 -4.39 3.56 1.21
N VAL A 134 -5.56 4.17 1.10
CA VAL A 134 -6.21 4.46 -0.19
C VAL A 134 -6.24 5.96 -0.41
N ASP A 135 -5.52 6.44 -1.41
CA ASP A 135 -5.46 7.86 -1.80
C ASP A 135 -5.90 8.09 -3.27
N ALA A 136 -6.71 7.19 -3.81
CA ALA A 136 -7.30 7.34 -5.14
C ALA A 136 -8.81 7.42 -5.06
N ARG A 137 -9.40 8.02 -6.08
CA ARG A 137 -10.85 7.88 -6.27
C ARG A 137 -11.15 6.42 -6.58
N PRO A 138 -12.12 5.80 -5.90
CA PRO A 138 -12.46 4.39 -6.11
C PRO A 138 -12.76 4.04 -7.56
N GLU A 139 -13.33 4.98 -8.33
CA GLU A 139 -13.63 4.80 -9.77
C GLU A 139 -12.35 4.64 -10.60
N ASP A 140 -11.27 5.33 -10.23
CA ASP A 140 -9.97 5.18 -10.89
C ASP A 140 -9.37 3.80 -10.58
N LEU A 141 -9.54 3.30 -9.35
CA LEU A 141 -9.10 1.95 -8.96
C LEU A 141 -9.83 0.86 -9.76
N ALA A 142 -11.14 0.99 -9.97
CA ALA A 142 -11.94 0.01 -10.72
C ALA A 142 -11.46 -0.22 -12.17
N ARG A 143 -10.70 0.72 -12.73
CA ARG A 143 -10.09 0.55 -14.07
C ARG A 143 -8.96 -0.48 -14.06
N PHE A 144 -8.23 -0.59 -12.95
CA PHE A 144 -7.03 -1.42 -12.84
C PHE A 144 -7.22 -2.61 -11.92
N TYR A 145 -8.28 -2.61 -11.11
CA TYR A 145 -8.64 -3.69 -10.21
C TYR A 145 -10.07 -4.16 -10.44
N ARG A 146 -10.30 -5.46 -10.30
CA ARG A 146 -11.63 -6.03 -10.14
C ARG A 146 -11.93 -6.13 -8.66
N LEU A 147 -13.05 -5.54 -8.23
CA LEU A 147 -13.50 -5.56 -6.86
C LEU A 147 -14.35 -6.81 -6.62
N GLN A 148 -14.13 -7.45 -5.48
CA GLN A 148 -14.88 -8.63 -5.05
C GLN A 148 -15.20 -8.52 -3.56
N SER A 149 -16.38 -8.97 -3.15
CA SER A 149 -16.68 -9.19 -1.73
C SER A 149 -16.19 -10.57 -1.33
N ASP A 150 -15.61 -10.67 -0.13
CA ASP A 150 -15.10 -11.92 0.42
C ASP A 150 -15.67 -12.18 1.83
N GLY A 151 -16.95 -11.82 2.01
CA GLY A 151 -17.71 -12.05 3.23
C GLY A 151 -17.34 -11.13 4.38
N ASP A 152 -17.67 -11.58 5.59
CA ASP A 152 -17.48 -10.87 6.82
C ASP A 152 -16.46 -11.59 7.71
N GLU A 153 -15.69 -10.83 8.46
CA GLU A 153 -14.71 -11.33 9.41
C GLU A 153 -14.74 -10.53 10.72
N ARG A 154 -13.88 -10.91 11.65
CA ARG A 154 -13.72 -10.20 12.92
C ARG A 154 -12.24 -9.87 13.18
N VAL A 155 -11.95 -8.58 13.39
CA VAL A 155 -10.60 -8.07 13.67
C VAL A 155 -10.66 -7.14 14.88
N ALA A 156 -9.73 -7.27 15.81
CA ALA A 156 -9.67 -6.46 17.05
C ALA A 156 -11.01 -6.39 17.80
N GLY A 157 -11.77 -7.50 17.83
CA GLY A 157 -13.08 -7.58 18.50
C GLY A 157 -14.24 -6.94 17.72
N ARG A 158 -14.03 -6.44 16.49
CA ARG A 158 -15.04 -5.73 15.68
C ARG A 158 -15.34 -6.52 14.40
N ASN A 159 -16.61 -6.55 13.99
CA ASN A 159 -17.02 -7.15 12.74
C ASN A 159 -16.60 -6.25 11.58
N CYS A 160 -16.04 -6.83 10.54
CA CYS A 160 -15.61 -6.12 9.35
C CYS A 160 -16.01 -6.82 8.07
N GLN A 161 -16.27 -6.05 7.05
CA GLN A 161 -16.58 -6.54 5.71
C GLN A 161 -15.31 -6.60 4.88
N VAL A 162 -15.14 -7.69 4.15
CA VAL A 162 -13.93 -7.94 3.36
C VAL A 162 -14.15 -7.57 1.89
N ILE A 163 -13.24 -6.74 1.39
CA ILE A 163 -13.15 -6.35 -0.02
C ILE A 163 -11.82 -6.82 -0.56
N VAL A 164 -11.85 -7.55 -1.68
CA VAL A 164 -10.65 -7.98 -2.41
C VAL A 164 -10.51 -7.18 -3.69
N LEU A 165 -9.34 -6.62 -3.91
CA LEU A 165 -8.95 -5.92 -5.12
C LEU A 165 -8.01 -6.82 -5.92
N VAL A 166 -8.52 -7.41 -7.00
CA VAL A 166 -7.75 -8.29 -7.88
C VAL A 166 -7.20 -7.47 -9.05
N PRO A 167 -5.87 -7.37 -9.23
CA PRO A 167 -5.30 -6.57 -10.29
C PRO A 167 -5.67 -7.14 -11.67
N ARG A 168 -5.86 -6.25 -12.66
CA ARG A 168 -6.14 -6.62 -14.05
C ARG A 168 -4.88 -6.83 -14.88
N ASP A 169 -3.72 -6.52 -14.32
CA ASP A 169 -2.40 -6.66 -14.97
C ASP A 169 -1.37 -7.30 -14.01
N LYS A 170 -0.13 -7.45 -14.47
CA LYS A 170 0.98 -8.03 -13.70
C LYS A 170 1.90 -6.97 -13.08
N LEU A 171 1.48 -5.70 -13.10
CA LEU A 171 2.27 -4.57 -12.63
C LEU A 171 1.83 -4.10 -11.24
N ARG A 172 0.84 -4.77 -10.65
CA ARG A 172 0.25 -4.46 -9.34
C ARG A 172 0.11 -5.71 -8.50
N TYR A 173 0.15 -5.52 -7.19
CA TYR A 173 -0.29 -6.52 -6.24
C TYR A 173 -1.81 -6.47 -6.06
N GLY A 174 -2.38 -7.57 -5.57
CA GLY A 174 -3.74 -7.60 -5.07
C GLY A 174 -3.80 -7.09 -3.64
N TYR A 175 -5.01 -6.72 -3.20
CA TYR A 175 -5.24 -6.29 -1.82
C TYR A 175 -6.49 -6.95 -1.25
N ARG A 176 -6.48 -7.20 0.05
CA ARG A 176 -7.61 -7.68 0.82
C ARG A 176 -7.80 -6.80 2.05
N PHE A 177 -8.89 -6.06 2.07
CA PHE A 177 -9.20 -5.07 3.08
C PHE A 177 -10.38 -5.52 3.94
N CYS A 178 -10.23 -5.49 5.26
CA CYS A 178 -11.30 -5.75 6.22
C CYS A 178 -11.66 -4.43 6.89
N ALA A 179 -12.77 -3.83 6.49
CA ALA A 179 -13.26 -2.54 6.97
C ALA A 179 -14.37 -2.72 7.99
N ASP A 180 -14.30 -2.03 9.13
CA ASP A 180 -15.30 -2.07 10.19
C ASP A 180 -16.71 -1.80 9.65
N GLN A 181 -17.66 -2.69 9.89
CA GLN A 181 -19.01 -2.55 9.34
C GLN A 181 -19.72 -1.28 9.80
N ALA A 182 -19.53 -0.91 11.07
CA ALA A 182 -20.18 0.26 11.64
C ALA A 182 -19.62 1.58 11.09
N THR A 183 -18.29 1.72 11.10
CA THR A 183 -17.60 3.00 10.82
C THR A 183 -16.96 3.06 9.44
N GLY A 184 -16.63 1.93 8.85
CA GLY A 184 -15.86 1.83 7.61
C GLY A 184 -14.34 1.89 7.82
N LEU A 185 -13.83 2.07 9.04
CA LEU A 185 -12.40 2.17 9.29
C LEU A 185 -11.71 0.85 8.93
N LEU A 186 -10.60 0.93 8.21
CA LEU A 186 -9.80 -0.24 7.86
C LEU A 186 -9.19 -0.85 9.13
N LEU A 187 -9.53 -2.11 9.41
CA LEU A 187 -9.02 -2.86 10.56
C LEU A 187 -7.87 -3.80 10.19
N ARG A 188 -7.86 -4.32 8.96
CA ARG A 188 -6.78 -5.14 8.43
C ARG A 188 -6.62 -4.90 6.93
N GLY A 189 -5.36 -4.70 6.50
CA GLY A 189 -4.94 -4.64 5.11
C GLY A 189 -3.94 -5.76 4.83
N GLN A 190 -4.13 -6.47 3.73
CA GLN A 190 -3.22 -7.52 3.25
C GLN A 190 -2.84 -7.21 1.82
N THR A 191 -1.55 -7.39 1.50
CA THR A 191 -1.02 -7.35 0.14
C THR A 191 -0.90 -8.78 -0.37
N LEU A 192 -1.45 -9.03 -1.56
CA LEU A 192 -1.53 -10.35 -2.18
C LEU A 192 -0.61 -10.42 -3.40
N ASP A 193 0.12 -11.51 -3.53
CA ASP A 193 0.93 -11.79 -4.73
C ASP A 193 0.07 -12.19 -5.94
N GLY A 194 0.72 -12.50 -7.07
CA GLY A 194 0.03 -12.92 -8.30
C GLY A 194 -0.69 -14.28 -8.21
N ARG A 195 -0.49 -15.02 -7.10
CA ARG A 195 -1.18 -16.28 -6.79
C ARG A 195 -2.31 -16.10 -5.78
N GLY A 196 -2.45 -14.88 -5.24
CA GLY A 196 -3.40 -14.55 -4.19
C GLY A 196 -2.91 -14.88 -2.78
N GLU A 197 -1.61 -15.17 -2.59
CA GLU A 197 -1.03 -15.42 -1.28
C GLU A 197 -0.64 -14.12 -0.59
N VAL A 198 -0.82 -14.07 0.74
CA VAL A 198 -0.50 -12.90 1.54
C VAL A 198 1.02 -12.78 1.69
N ILE A 199 1.59 -11.69 1.17
CA ILE A 199 3.03 -11.37 1.30
C ILE A 199 3.33 -10.36 2.39
N GLU A 200 2.34 -9.53 2.72
CA GLU A 200 2.39 -8.57 3.82
C GLU A 200 1.00 -8.41 4.44
N GLN A 201 0.98 -8.10 5.73
CA GLN A 201 -0.24 -7.83 6.45
C GLN A 201 -0.02 -6.74 7.50
N ILE A 202 -1.01 -5.87 7.64
CA ILE A 202 -1.12 -4.93 8.74
C ILE A 202 -2.52 -5.07 9.35
N ALA A 203 -2.60 -5.23 10.68
CA ALA A 203 -3.87 -5.46 11.35
C ALA A 203 -3.89 -4.86 12.76
N PHE A 204 -4.98 -4.20 13.12
CA PHE A 204 -5.21 -3.82 14.50
C PHE A 204 -5.35 -5.05 15.40
N THR A 205 -4.71 -4.99 16.55
CA THR A 205 -4.88 -5.94 17.66
C THR A 205 -5.84 -5.39 18.71
N GLN A 206 -5.89 -4.05 18.84
CA GLN A 206 -6.81 -3.31 19.67
C GLN A 206 -7.10 -1.96 19.03
N ILE A 207 -8.34 -1.48 19.09
CA ILE A 207 -8.73 -0.17 18.57
C ILE A 207 -9.92 0.42 19.31
N ASP A 208 -9.82 1.71 19.64
CA ASP A 208 -10.87 2.58 20.12
C ASP A 208 -11.23 3.58 19.02
N ILE A 209 -12.51 3.75 18.73
CA ILE A 209 -13.02 4.69 17.71
C ILE A 209 -13.98 5.68 18.38
N GLY A 210 -13.74 6.97 18.18
CA GLY A 210 -14.46 8.05 18.84
C GLY A 210 -13.89 8.36 20.24
N GLY A 211 -14.22 9.53 20.79
CA GLY A 211 -13.90 9.90 22.17
C GLY A 211 -12.41 9.94 22.52
N ILE A 212 -11.51 10.13 21.53
CA ILE A 212 -10.07 10.13 21.74
C ILE A 212 -9.62 11.49 22.29
N ASP A 213 -8.90 11.47 23.43
CA ASP A 213 -8.31 12.67 23.99
C ASP A 213 -7.21 13.23 23.08
N ARG A 214 -7.34 14.51 22.71
CA ARG A 214 -6.37 15.22 21.89
C ARG A 214 -4.96 15.23 22.49
N ALA A 215 -4.82 15.18 23.81
CA ALA A 215 -3.51 15.13 24.46
C ALA A 215 -2.68 13.91 24.04
N ARG A 216 -3.31 12.83 23.59
CA ARG A 216 -2.65 11.60 23.14
C ARG A 216 -1.86 11.73 21.83
N VAL A 217 -2.13 12.75 21.02
CA VAL A 217 -1.35 13.05 19.80
C VAL A 217 -0.18 14.01 20.05
N SER A 218 0.01 14.47 21.30
CA SER A 218 1.18 15.28 21.67
C SER A 218 2.45 14.43 21.68
N PRO A 219 3.61 15.02 21.32
CA PRO A 219 4.89 14.32 21.43
C PRO A 219 5.15 13.83 22.84
N THR A 220 5.67 12.61 22.97
CA THR A 220 6.18 12.06 24.23
C THR A 220 7.41 12.84 24.67
N TYR A 221 8.27 13.16 23.71
CA TYR A 221 9.53 13.88 23.94
C TYR A 221 9.30 15.39 23.86
N LYS A 222 8.76 15.97 24.93
CA LYS A 222 8.44 17.42 25.01
C LYS A 222 9.68 18.27 25.19
N ASP A 223 10.69 17.80 25.95
CA ASP A 223 11.95 18.50 26.14
C ASP A 223 13.01 17.96 25.18
N THR A 224 13.24 18.69 24.12
CA THR A 224 14.25 18.39 23.09
C THR A 224 15.44 19.35 23.16
N ARG A 225 15.70 19.99 24.31
CA ARG A 225 16.90 20.82 24.51
C ARG A 225 18.15 19.95 24.35
N GLY A 226 19.08 20.42 23.55
CA GLY A 226 20.30 19.68 23.23
C GLY A 226 20.11 18.54 22.19
N TRP A 227 18.92 18.40 21.60
CA TRP A 227 18.73 17.52 20.47
C TRP A 227 19.09 18.23 19.16
N ARG A 228 19.60 17.46 18.21
CA ARG A 228 19.82 17.95 16.84
C ARG A 228 18.49 18.02 16.10
N ILE A 229 18.17 19.20 15.58
CA ILE A 229 16.97 19.40 14.75
C ILE A 229 17.39 19.42 13.28
N GLU A 230 16.98 18.40 12.54
CA GLU A 230 17.19 18.29 11.10
C GLU A 230 15.92 18.71 10.38
N LYS A 231 16.05 19.59 9.40
CA LYS A 231 14.96 19.97 8.50
C LYS A 231 15.26 19.36 7.15
N ALA A 232 14.44 18.44 6.69
CA ALA A 232 14.53 17.95 5.32
C ALA A 232 14.04 19.06 4.38
N ALA A 233 14.97 19.70 3.71
CA ALA A 233 14.64 20.65 2.66
C ALA A 233 14.22 19.87 1.42
N MET A 234 12.91 19.83 1.15
CA MET A 234 12.38 19.39 -0.15
C MET A 234 12.05 20.62 -0.97
N VAL A 235 12.75 20.82 -2.07
CA VAL A 235 12.49 21.89 -3.02
C VAL A 235 11.93 21.32 -4.32
N PRO A 236 11.00 21.98 -4.98
CA PRO A 236 10.57 21.57 -6.31
C PRO A 236 11.78 21.40 -7.23
N ALA A 237 11.82 20.31 -7.98
CA ALA A 237 12.91 20.00 -8.90
C ALA A 237 12.45 20.16 -10.36
N ASP A 238 13.31 20.69 -11.22
CA ASP A 238 13.14 20.59 -12.66
C ASP A 238 13.72 19.25 -13.15
N LEU A 239 12.87 18.45 -13.76
CA LEU A 239 13.20 17.15 -14.34
C LEU A 239 12.92 17.12 -15.86
N SER A 240 12.86 18.28 -16.51
CA SER A 240 12.60 18.41 -17.95
C SER A 240 13.63 17.65 -18.80
N ALA A 241 14.84 17.48 -18.29
CA ALA A 241 15.91 16.68 -18.91
C ALA A 241 15.65 15.16 -18.83
N TRP A 242 14.73 14.70 -18.00
CA TRP A 242 14.48 13.27 -17.82
C TRP A 242 13.10 12.91 -18.37
N GLN A 243 13.05 11.78 -19.06
CA GLN A 243 11.80 11.12 -19.46
C GLN A 243 11.65 9.86 -18.64
N ILE A 244 10.46 9.68 -18.02
CA ILE A 244 10.14 8.51 -17.21
C ILE A 244 8.68 8.15 -17.49
N THR A 245 8.45 6.91 -17.87
CA THR A 245 7.10 6.41 -18.18
C THR A 245 6.65 5.45 -17.07
N PRO A 246 5.72 5.86 -16.20
CA PRO A 246 5.15 4.97 -15.19
C PRO A 246 4.23 3.92 -15.82
N PRO A 247 3.88 2.85 -15.09
CA PRO A 247 2.87 1.89 -15.52
C PRO A 247 1.52 2.58 -15.75
N PRO A 248 0.64 2.03 -16.60
CA PRO A 248 -0.70 2.57 -16.81
C PRO A 248 -1.44 2.77 -15.48
N GLY A 249 -2.06 3.94 -15.28
CA GLY A 249 -2.78 4.29 -14.04
C GLY A 249 -1.95 4.90 -12.93
N PHE A 250 -0.64 4.78 -12.97
CA PHE A 250 0.23 5.52 -12.05
C PHE A 250 0.36 6.96 -12.53
N ARG A 251 0.15 7.90 -11.63
CA ARG A 251 0.27 9.34 -11.87
C ARG A 251 1.41 9.90 -11.03
N LYS A 252 2.12 10.88 -11.57
CA LYS A 252 3.13 11.61 -10.82
C LYS A 252 2.45 12.43 -9.71
N ILE A 253 2.81 12.15 -8.47
CA ILE A 253 2.26 12.84 -7.28
C ILE A 253 3.29 13.75 -6.62
N GLN A 254 4.58 13.50 -6.81
CA GLN A 254 5.66 14.31 -6.24
C GLN A 254 6.85 14.40 -7.19
N GLN A 255 7.54 15.54 -7.16
CA GLN A 255 8.76 15.80 -7.90
C GLN A 255 9.60 16.83 -7.13
N VAL A 256 10.66 16.37 -6.46
CA VAL A 256 11.45 17.20 -5.55
C VAL A 256 12.94 16.91 -5.66
N ARG A 257 13.74 17.89 -5.25
CA ARG A 257 15.13 17.73 -4.88
C ARG A 257 15.22 17.67 -3.37
N ARG A 258 15.93 16.69 -2.86
CA ARG A 258 16.13 16.53 -1.42
C ARG A 258 17.57 16.17 -1.12
N VAL A 259 18.02 16.52 0.09
CA VAL A 259 19.31 16.09 0.61
C VAL A 259 19.10 14.78 1.37
N ILE A 260 19.84 13.75 0.97
CA ILE A 260 19.90 12.48 1.69
C ILE A 260 21.25 12.43 2.40
N SER A 261 21.20 12.27 3.72
CA SER A 261 22.39 11.98 4.51
C SER A 261 22.59 10.47 4.54
N ASP A 262 23.78 9.98 4.21
CA ASP A 262 24.18 8.60 4.45
C ASP A 262 24.36 8.38 5.96
N SER A 263 23.28 8.45 6.71
CA SER A 263 23.25 7.88 8.07
C SER A 263 23.18 6.37 7.86
N GLY A 264 24.36 5.72 7.89
CA GLY A 264 24.50 4.29 7.69
C GLY A 264 23.46 3.51 8.49
N GLU A 265 22.97 2.44 7.87
CA GLU A 265 22.22 1.40 8.57
C GLU A 265 22.92 1.03 9.87
N ALA A 266 22.13 0.79 10.91
CA ALA A 266 22.61 0.44 12.23
C ALA A 266 23.61 -0.74 12.17
N GLY A 267 24.89 -0.47 12.29
CA GLY A 267 25.96 -1.49 12.30
C GLY A 267 27.33 -1.04 11.81
N ALA A 268 27.43 0.07 11.08
CA ALA A 268 28.74 0.58 10.67
C ALA A 268 29.36 1.47 11.76
N ALA A 269 30.64 1.25 12.06
CA ALA A 269 31.42 2.05 13.00
C ALA A 269 31.34 3.56 12.67
N PRO A 270 31.40 4.47 13.66
CA PRO A 270 31.33 5.89 13.42
C PRO A 270 32.57 6.33 12.62
N ALA A 271 32.39 6.54 11.33
CA ALA A 271 33.39 7.20 10.52
C ALA A 271 33.51 8.66 11.00
N GLN A 272 34.71 9.11 11.27
CA GLN A 272 35.04 10.47 11.74
C GLN A 272 34.78 11.58 10.70
N ASN A 273 34.10 11.27 9.60
CA ASN A 273 33.66 12.24 8.60
C ASN A 273 32.14 12.36 8.64
N ARG A 274 31.63 13.62 8.61
CA ARG A 274 30.22 13.90 8.37
C ARG A 274 29.70 13.00 7.25
N PRO A 275 28.52 12.36 7.43
CA PRO A 275 27.94 11.61 6.34
C PRO A 275 27.84 12.53 5.12
N ALA A 276 28.27 12.08 3.98
CA ALA A 276 28.22 12.87 2.76
C ALA A 276 26.76 13.19 2.47
N GLU A 277 26.40 14.46 2.58
CA GLU A 277 25.10 14.94 2.16
C GLU A 277 25.07 14.91 0.63
N ARG A 278 24.12 14.20 0.05
CA ARG A 278 23.94 14.10 -1.39
C ARG A 278 22.61 14.70 -1.80
N GLU A 279 22.64 15.56 -2.81
CA GLU A 279 21.43 16.02 -3.46
C GLU A 279 20.89 14.92 -4.38
N VAL A 280 19.61 14.59 -4.20
CA VAL A 280 18.94 13.54 -4.95
C VAL A 280 17.66 14.11 -5.55
N LEU A 281 17.45 13.85 -6.83
CA LEU A 281 16.16 14.10 -7.47
C LEU A 281 15.24 12.92 -7.16
N GLN A 282 14.04 13.18 -6.66
CA GLN A 282 13.05 12.18 -6.39
C GLN A 282 11.76 12.49 -7.14
N ILE A 283 11.23 11.47 -7.82
CA ILE A 283 9.92 11.47 -8.44
C ILE A 283 9.12 10.34 -7.83
N VAL A 284 7.87 10.61 -7.47
CA VAL A 284 6.95 9.59 -6.95
C VAL A 284 5.74 9.49 -7.87
N PHE A 285 5.44 8.27 -8.26
CA PHE A 285 4.24 7.90 -8.99
C PHE A 285 3.35 7.03 -8.09
N SER A 286 2.04 7.20 -8.17
CA SER A 286 1.08 6.37 -7.42
C SER A 286 -0.17 6.09 -8.26
N ASP A 287 -0.75 4.92 -8.07
CA ASP A 287 -2.09 4.56 -8.56
C ASP A 287 -3.17 4.73 -7.47
N GLY A 288 -2.73 5.22 -6.28
CA GLY A 288 -3.57 5.44 -5.10
C GLY A 288 -3.60 4.30 -4.09
N LEU A 289 -2.98 3.16 -4.40
CA LEU A 289 -2.77 2.03 -3.47
C LEU A 289 -1.28 1.75 -3.29
N ALA A 290 -0.53 1.82 -4.38
CA ALA A 290 0.91 1.60 -4.39
C ALA A 290 1.64 2.84 -4.88
N ALA A 291 2.90 3.00 -4.46
CA ALA A 291 3.78 4.05 -4.94
C ALA A 291 5.07 3.49 -5.52
N ILE A 292 5.59 4.18 -6.53
CA ILE A 292 6.90 3.92 -7.13
C ILE A 292 7.71 5.21 -7.03
N SER A 293 8.83 5.16 -6.32
CA SER A 293 9.78 6.25 -6.22
C SER A 293 10.97 6.01 -7.14
N VAL A 294 11.35 7.02 -7.89
CA VAL A 294 12.57 7.04 -8.71
C VAL A 294 13.50 8.06 -8.11
N PHE A 295 14.72 7.63 -7.76
CA PHE A 295 15.79 8.49 -7.29
C PHE A 295 16.86 8.58 -8.35
N ILE A 296 17.32 9.79 -8.64
CA ILE A 296 18.39 10.08 -9.61
C ILE A 296 19.48 10.84 -8.87
N GLU A 297 20.65 10.23 -8.79
CA GLU A 297 21.80 10.73 -8.04
C GLU A 297 22.97 10.94 -8.99
N PRO A 298 23.67 12.08 -8.96
CA PRO A 298 24.94 12.22 -9.67
C PRO A 298 26.01 11.33 -9.01
N GLY A 299 26.93 10.82 -9.80
CA GLY A 299 28.02 9.95 -9.35
C GLY A 299 27.58 8.50 -9.18
N SER A 300 28.01 7.66 -10.09
CA SER A 300 27.62 6.24 -10.13
C SER A 300 28.73 5.28 -9.70
N GLN A 301 29.92 5.79 -9.34
CA GLN A 301 31.10 4.95 -9.07
C GLN A 301 30.94 4.17 -7.74
N GLY A 302 31.40 2.92 -7.74
CA GLY A 302 31.49 2.09 -6.54
C GLY A 302 30.18 1.44 -6.12
N ARG A 303 29.10 1.55 -6.91
CA ARG A 303 27.82 0.88 -6.64
C ARG A 303 27.60 -0.28 -7.61
N GLU A 304 27.09 -1.39 -7.11
CA GLU A 304 26.74 -2.56 -7.92
C GLU A 304 25.29 -2.50 -8.36
N GLU A 305 25.06 -2.76 -9.64
CA GLU A 305 23.70 -2.86 -10.20
C GLU A 305 23.04 -4.14 -9.72
N GLY A 306 21.73 -4.06 -9.44
CA GLY A 306 21.01 -5.23 -8.99
C GLY A 306 19.58 -4.96 -8.57
N THR A 307 18.93 -6.02 -8.13
CA THR A 307 17.57 -5.99 -7.59
C THR A 307 17.56 -6.61 -6.20
N ILE A 308 16.76 -5.99 -5.32
CA ILE A 308 16.49 -6.50 -3.97
C ILE A 308 14.98 -6.58 -3.81
N GLN A 309 14.50 -7.65 -3.21
CA GLN A 309 13.10 -7.80 -2.82
C GLN A 309 13.00 -8.03 -1.32
N GLN A 310 12.11 -7.30 -0.67
CA GLN A 310 11.76 -7.47 0.74
C GLN A 310 10.24 -7.34 0.89
N GLY A 311 9.56 -8.47 1.11
CA GLY A 311 8.09 -8.52 1.10
C GLY A 311 7.51 -8.02 -0.22
N ALA A 312 6.60 -7.05 -0.17
CA ALA A 312 6.03 -6.40 -1.34
C ALA A 312 6.99 -5.39 -1.98
N MET A 313 7.98 -4.89 -1.23
CA MET A 313 8.91 -3.89 -1.73
C MET A 313 9.93 -4.50 -2.68
N ASN A 314 10.05 -3.93 -3.88
CA ASN A 314 11.08 -4.24 -4.86
C ASN A 314 11.93 -2.99 -5.11
N ILE A 315 13.24 -3.18 -5.18
CA ILE A 315 14.24 -2.14 -5.39
C ILE A 315 15.10 -2.57 -6.57
N LEU A 316 15.37 -1.66 -7.49
CA LEU A 316 16.32 -1.84 -8.57
C LEU A 316 17.29 -0.66 -8.59
N GLY A 317 18.59 -0.97 -8.49
CA GLY A 317 19.68 -0.01 -8.66
C GLY A 317 20.38 -0.25 -9.99
N ARG A 318 20.59 0.80 -10.78
CA ARG A 318 21.38 0.71 -12.00
C ARG A 318 22.11 2.02 -12.32
N ARG A 319 23.12 1.92 -13.17
CA ARG A 319 23.86 3.07 -13.70
C ARG A 319 23.26 3.54 -15.03
N GLN A 320 23.26 4.85 -15.22
CA GLN A 320 22.93 5.46 -16.50
C GLN A 320 23.84 6.68 -16.76
N GLY A 321 24.89 6.49 -17.54
CA GLY A 321 25.96 7.48 -17.71
C GLY A 321 26.61 7.80 -16.36
N ASP A 322 26.67 9.08 -16.02
CA ASP A 322 27.22 9.57 -14.76
C ASP A 322 26.25 9.54 -13.58
N TYR A 323 25.05 8.99 -13.77
CA TYR A 323 24.01 8.95 -12.75
C TYR A 323 23.81 7.54 -12.22
N TRP A 324 23.45 7.48 -10.95
CA TRP A 324 22.89 6.29 -10.31
C TRP A 324 21.38 6.43 -10.20
N LEU A 325 20.67 5.44 -10.68
CA LEU A 325 19.20 5.35 -10.63
C LEU A 325 18.79 4.31 -9.61
N THR A 326 17.89 4.68 -8.69
CA THR A 326 17.21 3.73 -7.80
C THR A 326 15.72 3.82 -8.04
N VAL A 327 15.10 2.70 -8.39
CA VAL A 327 13.65 2.58 -8.54
C VAL A 327 13.16 1.65 -7.43
N VAL A 328 12.24 2.13 -6.60
CA VAL A 328 11.73 1.39 -5.44
C VAL A 328 10.22 1.55 -5.32
N GLY A 329 9.52 0.47 -4.95
CA GLY A 329 8.08 0.54 -4.69
C GLY A 329 7.49 -0.79 -4.23
N GLU A 330 6.35 -0.71 -3.58
CA GLU A 330 5.53 -1.87 -3.18
C GLU A 330 4.67 -2.33 -4.38
N VAL A 331 5.36 -2.74 -5.43
CA VAL A 331 4.79 -3.26 -6.67
C VAL A 331 5.60 -4.46 -7.15
N PRO A 332 5.05 -5.36 -7.97
CA PRO A 332 5.80 -6.48 -8.55
C PRO A 332 7.08 -6.02 -9.27
N ALA A 333 8.12 -6.85 -9.21
CA ALA A 333 9.41 -6.57 -9.85
C ALA A 333 9.30 -6.23 -11.36
N ALA A 334 8.23 -6.69 -12.03
CA ALA A 334 7.93 -6.34 -13.42
C ALA A 334 7.67 -4.83 -13.59
N ALA A 335 6.93 -4.21 -12.69
CA ALA A 335 6.66 -2.77 -12.72
C ALA A 335 7.94 -1.96 -12.48
N ILE A 336 8.75 -2.36 -11.49
CA ILE A 336 10.03 -1.73 -11.21
C ILE A 336 10.96 -1.78 -12.43
N ARG A 337 11.08 -2.95 -13.08
CA ARG A 337 11.88 -3.09 -14.32
C ARG A 337 11.33 -2.25 -15.46
N GLN A 338 9.99 -2.20 -15.62
CA GLN A 338 9.37 -1.37 -16.65
C GLN A 338 9.71 0.11 -16.45
N VAL A 339 9.55 0.64 -15.25
CA VAL A 339 9.90 2.03 -14.94
C VAL A 339 11.38 2.27 -15.15
N ALA A 340 12.27 1.42 -14.59
CA ALA A 340 13.70 1.56 -14.73
C ALA A 340 14.15 1.60 -16.20
N ASN A 341 13.56 0.75 -17.05
CA ASN A 341 13.89 0.70 -18.47
C ASN A 341 13.35 1.88 -19.29
N SER A 342 12.37 2.60 -18.75
CA SER A 342 11.78 3.79 -19.40
C SER A 342 12.50 5.08 -19.07
N ILE A 343 13.49 5.05 -18.15
CA ILE A 343 14.20 6.27 -17.73
C ILE A 343 15.21 6.63 -18.81
N GLU A 344 15.08 7.82 -19.37
CA GLU A 344 15.98 8.34 -20.40
C GLU A 344 16.40 9.77 -20.05
N LEU A 345 17.70 10.08 -20.21
CA LEU A 345 18.20 11.44 -20.22
C LEU A 345 18.05 11.98 -21.65
N LYS A 346 17.26 13.02 -21.82
CA LYS A 346 17.09 13.65 -23.13
C LYS A 346 18.40 14.28 -23.57
N SER A 347 18.87 13.91 -24.73
CA SER A 347 19.97 14.63 -25.40
C SER A 347 19.50 16.07 -25.69
N LYS A 348 20.35 17.04 -25.32
CA LYS A 348 20.13 18.46 -25.67
C LYS A 348 20.15 18.64 -27.17
#